data_efbb23c51643a6db1578ce6560ffb4ca
#
_entry.id   efbb23c51643a6db1578ce6560ffb4ca
#
_cell.length_a   1.000
_cell.length_b   1.000
_cell.length_c   1.000
_cell.angle_alpha   90.00
_cell.angle_beta   90.00
_cell.angle_gamma   90.00
#
_symmetry.space_group_name_H-M   'P 1'
#
loop_
_entity.id
_entity.type
_entity.pdbx_description
1 polymer ?
#
loop_
_entity_poly.entity_id
_entity_poly.type
_entity_poly.pdbx_seq_one_letter_code
_entity_poly.pdbx_strand_id
1 'polypeptide(L)'
;MDFGKYIAHRGLHSELVPENSLTAFRLAVEKCLSIELDVRLTKDCRIVVFHDNDLMRMCGIEGKVFDYTYEQLSAFKLKNSDEKIPLLSDVLKTVDGKVPLLIELKGGAPFGELESRVDHMMKKYKGEFAVQSFNPFSVMWFRFHSPKVTRGQLISKYRKNIDLEYIERFICAQPFIWRFISKPQFIAADLRSISLETAFQAVDIDADLLTWTGRGKELIETASQFSKTVI
;
A
#
# COMPACT_ATOMS: atom_id res chain seq x y z
N MET A 1 11.77 5.13 -10.39
CA MET A 1 11.80 3.75 -9.86
C MET A 1 11.05 2.84 -10.81
N ASP A 2 11.59 1.69 -11.14
CA ASP A 2 10.95 0.75 -12.08
C ASP A 2 10.36 -0.44 -11.30
N PHE A 3 9.05 -0.57 -11.32
CA PHE A 3 8.34 -1.70 -10.70
C PHE A 3 8.14 -2.87 -11.68
N GLY A 4 8.60 -2.75 -12.93
CA GLY A 4 8.24 -3.67 -13.99
C GLY A 4 6.78 -3.51 -14.44
N LYS A 5 6.30 -4.48 -15.21
CA LYS A 5 4.95 -4.44 -15.78
C LYS A 5 3.86 -4.78 -14.74
N TYR A 6 4.16 -5.64 -13.79
CA TYR A 6 3.21 -6.13 -12.79
C TYR A 6 3.77 -6.03 -11.38
N ILE A 7 2.91 -5.61 -10.46
CA ILE A 7 3.16 -5.61 -9.02
C ILE A 7 2.20 -6.61 -8.38
N ALA A 8 2.71 -7.53 -7.57
CA ALA A 8 1.89 -8.47 -6.82
C ALA A 8 1.16 -7.74 -5.69
N HIS A 9 -0.13 -7.44 -5.90
CA HIS A 9 -1.00 -6.76 -4.94
C HIS A 9 -1.16 -7.60 -3.68
N ARG A 10 -0.67 -7.10 -2.54
CA ARG A 10 -0.59 -7.82 -1.25
C ARG A 10 0.20 -9.14 -1.32
N GLY A 11 1.22 -9.17 -2.19
CA GLY A 11 1.96 -10.38 -2.53
C GLY A 11 1.23 -11.28 -3.55
N LEU A 12 1.86 -12.38 -3.95
CA LEU A 12 1.27 -13.35 -4.87
C LEU A 12 0.36 -14.31 -4.10
N HIS A 13 -0.82 -13.80 -3.72
CA HIS A 13 -1.81 -14.51 -2.92
C HIS A 13 -2.82 -15.29 -3.76
N SER A 14 -3.51 -16.25 -3.13
CA SER A 14 -4.56 -17.07 -3.73
C SER A 14 -5.61 -17.45 -2.68
N GLU A 15 -6.56 -18.35 -3.02
CA GLU A 15 -7.50 -18.90 -2.03
C GLU A 15 -6.80 -19.67 -0.89
N LEU A 16 -5.64 -20.29 -1.18
CA LEU A 16 -4.86 -21.09 -0.23
C LEU A 16 -3.71 -20.32 0.41
N VAL A 17 -3.32 -19.20 -0.18
CA VAL A 17 -2.23 -18.34 0.30
C VAL A 17 -2.79 -16.97 0.65
N PRO A 18 -2.89 -16.60 1.94
CA PRO A 18 -3.49 -15.33 2.34
C PRO A 18 -2.75 -14.12 1.78
N GLU A 19 -3.51 -13.06 1.49
CA GLU A 19 -2.96 -11.74 1.19
C GLU A 19 -2.10 -11.23 2.36
N ASN A 20 -1.07 -10.43 2.07
CA ASN A 20 -0.18 -9.84 3.07
C ASN A 20 0.52 -10.86 3.99
N SER A 21 0.67 -12.12 3.56
CA SER A 21 1.36 -13.18 4.28
C SER A 21 2.82 -13.36 3.84
N LEU A 22 3.65 -13.92 4.70
CA LEU A 22 5.06 -14.19 4.34
C LEU A 22 5.16 -15.16 3.15
N THR A 23 4.25 -16.13 3.05
CA THR A 23 4.20 -17.05 1.90
C THR A 23 3.85 -16.31 0.60
N ALA A 24 2.87 -15.39 0.61
CA ALA A 24 2.53 -14.60 -0.57
C ALA A 24 3.73 -13.75 -1.05
N PHE A 25 4.52 -13.23 -0.13
CA PHE A 25 5.73 -12.45 -0.47
C PHE A 25 6.86 -13.34 -1.00
N ARG A 26 7.10 -14.51 -0.41
CA ARG A 26 8.08 -15.49 -0.95
C ARG A 26 7.74 -15.88 -2.39
N LEU A 27 6.48 -16.19 -2.67
CA LEU A 27 6.04 -16.56 -4.01
C LEU A 27 6.23 -15.42 -5.02
N ALA A 28 5.98 -14.15 -4.61
CA ALA A 28 6.23 -12.99 -5.46
C ALA A 28 7.74 -12.83 -5.75
N VAL A 29 8.60 -12.99 -4.75
CA VAL A 29 10.07 -12.97 -4.91
C VAL A 29 10.53 -14.07 -5.87
N GLU A 30 10.03 -15.31 -5.72
CA GLU A 30 10.37 -16.44 -6.61
C GLU A 30 9.98 -16.19 -8.07
N LYS A 31 8.93 -15.38 -8.30
CA LYS A 31 8.48 -14.96 -9.63
C LYS A 31 9.11 -13.65 -10.11
N CYS A 32 10.06 -13.09 -9.35
CA CYS A 32 10.69 -11.79 -9.64
C CYS A 32 9.67 -10.65 -9.85
N LEU A 33 8.54 -10.68 -9.13
CA LEU A 33 7.52 -9.65 -9.17
C LEU A 33 7.78 -8.61 -8.08
N SER A 34 7.63 -7.33 -8.41
CA SER A 34 7.51 -6.28 -7.40
C SER A 34 6.33 -6.56 -6.49
N ILE A 35 6.40 -6.14 -5.24
CA ILE A 35 5.41 -6.45 -4.22
C ILE A 35 4.76 -5.17 -3.74
N GLU A 36 3.43 -5.13 -3.77
CA GLU A 36 2.68 -4.15 -3.00
C GLU A 36 2.24 -4.79 -1.68
N LEU A 37 2.24 -3.99 -0.61
CA LEU A 37 1.86 -4.39 0.74
C LEU A 37 1.29 -3.22 1.56
N ASP A 38 0.43 -3.54 2.52
CA ASP A 38 -0.26 -2.58 3.38
C ASP A 38 0.33 -2.55 4.78
N VAL A 39 0.64 -1.38 5.34
CA VAL A 39 1.20 -1.27 6.69
C VAL A 39 0.28 -0.51 7.64
N ARG A 40 0.21 -1.01 8.89
CA ARG A 40 -0.54 -0.39 10.00
C ARG A 40 0.27 -0.43 11.28
N LEU A 41 -0.11 0.41 12.26
CA LEU A 41 0.41 0.33 13.62
C LEU A 41 -0.49 -0.52 14.52
N THR A 42 0.15 -1.25 15.41
CA THR A 42 -0.48 -1.90 16.56
C THR A 42 -0.58 -0.92 17.74
N LYS A 43 -1.29 -1.32 18.81
CA LYS A 43 -1.39 -0.57 20.06
C LYS A 43 -0.02 -0.25 20.70
N ASP A 44 0.92 -1.18 20.61
CA ASP A 44 2.31 -1.03 21.08
C ASP A 44 3.25 -0.47 20.00
N CYS A 45 2.68 0.19 18.98
CA CYS A 45 3.38 0.91 17.94
C CYS A 45 4.35 0.04 17.12
N ARG A 46 4.05 -1.25 16.93
CA ARG A 46 4.77 -2.13 15.99
C ARG A 46 4.14 -1.99 14.60
N ILE A 47 4.97 -2.06 13.56
CA ILE A 47 4.47 -2.01 12.18
C ILE A 47 4.13 -3.44 11.76
N VAL A 48 2.84 -3.68 11.49
CA VAL A 48 2.34 -4.94 10.94
C VAL A 48 1.92 -4.75 9.49
N VAL A 49 1.92 -5.85 8.73
CA VAL A 49 1.48 -5.86 7.33
C VAL A 49 0.08 -6.44 7.27
N PHE A 50 -0.92 -5.56 7.05
CA PHE A 50 -2.33 -5.92 7.08
C PHE A 50 -3.19 -4.84 6.41
N HIS A 51 -4.16 -5.25 5.56
CA HIS A 51 -4.94 -4.29 4.77
C HIS A 51 -6.05 -3.60 5.56
N ASP A 52 -6.96 -4.39 6.19
CA ASP A 52 -8.17 -3.84 6.78
C ASP A 52 -7.89 -3.10 8.09
N ASN A 53 -8.77 -2.19 8.48
CA ASN A 53 -8.70 -1.55 9.79
C ASN A 53 -9.11 -2.52 10.90
N ASP A 54 -10.11 -3.36 10.62
CA ASP A 54 -10.59 -4.40 11.53
C ASP A 54 -10.05 -5.80 11.15
N LEU A 55 -10.16 -6.73 12.09
CA LEU A 55 -9.61 -8.07 11.97
C LEU A 55 -10.64 -9.10 11.45
N MET A 56 -11.92 -8.70 11.28
CA MET A 56 -13.02 -9.63 11.05
C MET A 56 -12.86 -10.43 9.77
N ARG A 57 -12.58 -9.77 8.64
CA ARG A 57 -12.51 -10.44 7.32
C ARG A 57 -11.40 -11.48 7.25
N MET A 58 -10.23 -11.17 7.79
CA MET A 58 -9.03 -12.00 7.63
C MET A 58 -8.74 -12.90 8.83
N CYS A 59 -9.20 -12.54 10.03
CA CYS A 59 -8.92 -13.31 11.24
C CYS A 59 -10.19 -13.84 11.94
N GLY A 60 -11.38 -13.35 11.59
CA GLY A 60 -12.63 -13.71 12.27
C GLY A 60 -12.73 -13.15 13.69
N ILE A 61 -11.95 -12.11 14.01
CA ILE A 61 -11.85 -11.50 15.35
C ILE A 61 -12.46 -10.09 15.30
N GLU A 62 -13.23 -9.73 16.30
CA GLU A 62 -13.74 -8.36 16.48
C GLU A 62 -12.62 -7.42 16.93
N GLY A 63 -12.72 -6.15 16.53
CA GLY A 63 -11.78 -5.08 16.91
C GLY A 63 -10.87 -4.65 15.79
N LYS A 64 -10.15 -3.56 16.03
CA LYS A 64 -9.23 -2.95 15.07
C LYS A 64 -7.79 -3.39 15.34
N VAL A 65 -6.94 -3.34 14.32
CA VAL A 65 -5.51 -3.64 14.47
C VAL A 65 -4.87 -2.80 15.58
N PHE A 66 -5.22 -1.52 15.68
CA PHE A 66 -4.68 -0.59 16.68
C PHE A 66 -5.16 -0.86 18.11
N ASP A 67 -6.19 -1.68 18.31
CA ASP A 67 -6.68 -2.04 19.66
C ASP A 67 -5.81 -3.10 20.34
N TYR A 68 -4.98 -3.83 19.57
CA TYR A 68 -4.19 -4.97 20.02
C TYR A 68 -2.69 -4.69 20.00
N THR A 69 -1.96 -5.27 20.96
CA THR A 69 -0.50 -5.36 20.89
C THR A 69 -0.08 -6.38 19.83
N TYR A 70 1.17 -6.32 19.35
CA TYR A 70 1.65 -7.32 18.40
C TYR A 70 1.65 -8.74 19.00
N GLU A 71 1.95 -8.88 20.28
CA GLU A 71 1.88 -10.17 20.98
C GLU A 71 0.49 -10.81 20.83
N GLN A 72 -0.57 -10.02 21.04
CA GLN A 72 -1.96 -10.47 20.86
C GLN A 72 -2.25 -10.80 19.38
N LEU A 73 -1.87 -9.92 18.45
CA LEU A 73 -2.08 -10.16 17.01
C LEU A 73 -1.35 -11.40 16.51
N SER A 74 -0.18 -11.72 17.07
CA SER A 74 0.61 -12.88 16.68
C SER A 74 -0.06 -14.22 17.01
N ALA A 75 -1.10 -14.23 17.85
CA ALA A 75 -1.91 -15.41 18.12
C ALA A 75 -2.97 -15.67 17.04
N PHE A 76 -3.37 -14.63 16.28
CA PHE A 76 -4.42 -14.74 15.28
C PHE A 76 -3.90 -15.30 13.96
N LYS A 77 -4.69 -16.19 13.36
CA LYS A 77 -4.39 -16.78 12.06
C LYS A 77 -5.06 -16.00 10.93
N LEU A 78 -4.40 -15.90 9.82
CA LEU A 78 -4.99 -15.39 8.58
C LEU A 78 -5.91 -16.45 7.98
N LYS A 79 -7.02 -16.00 7.41
CA LYS A 79 -8.10 -16.83 6.85
C LYS A 79 -7.57 -18.03 6.05
N ASN A 80 -8.12 -19.20 6.35
CA ASN A 80 -7.86 -20.48 5.67
C ASN A 80 -6.38 -20.96 5.73
N SER A 81 -5.60 -20.52 6.73
CA SER A 81 -4.19 -20.89 6.80
C SER A 81 -3.67 -20.94 8.24
N ASP A 82 -2.44 -21.39 8.40
CA ASP A 82 -1.66 -21.25 9.64
C ASP A 82 -0.77 -19.99 9.65
N GLU A 83 -0.80 -19.21 8.59
CA GLU A 83 -0.08 -17.92 8.49
C GLU A 83 -0.64 -16.92 9.50
N LYS A 84 0.24 -16.06 9.99
CA LYS A 84 -0.08 -15.01 10.97
C LYS A 84 0.15 -13.63 10.36
N ILE A 85 -0.37 -12.60 11.02
CA ILE A 85 -0.10 -11.21 10.65
C ILE A 85 1.40 -10.94 10.82
N PRO A 86 2.17 -10.66 9.75
CA PRO A 86 3.61 -10.48 9.87
C PRO A 86 3.96 -9.05 10.31
N LEU A 87 5.11 -8.90 10.97
CA LEU A 87 5.76 -7.61 11.12
C LEU A 87 6.36 -7.16 9.78
N LEU A 88 6.39 -5.86 9.52
CA LEU A 88 7.12 -5.32 8.37
C LEU A 88 8.60 -5.75 8.40
N SER A 89 9.23 -5.81 9.58
CA SER A 89 10.61 -6.29 9.72
C SER A 89 10.82 -7.71 9.20
N ASP A 90 9.83 -8.59 9.33
CA ASP A 90 9.95 -9.98 8.87
C ASP A 90 9.70 -10.08 7.37
N VAL A 91 8.80 -9.24 6.84
CA VAL A 91 8.63 -9.09 5.39
C VAL A 91 9.92 -8.58 4.74
N LEU A 92 10.56 -7.54 5.30
CA LEU A 92 11.83 -7.00 4.79
C LEU A 92 12.95 -8.04 4.76
N LYS A 93 13.04 -8.90 5.79
CA LYS A 93 13.99 -10.05 5.80
C LYS A 93 13.65 -11.08 4.72
N THR A 94 12.35 -11.36 4.52
CA THR A 94 11.88 -12.34 3.53
C THR A 94 12.16 -11.89 2.10
N VAL A 95 11.92 -10.62 1.81
CA VAL A 95 12.16 -10.03 0.47
C VAL A 95 13.66 -9.79 0.24
N ASP A 96 14.40 -9.37 1.26
CA ASP A 96 15.85 -9.23 1.26
C ASP A 96 16.41 -8.39 0.09
N GLY A 97 15.67 -7.36 -0.31
CA GLY A 97 16.05 -6.47 -1.42
C GLY A 97 15.97 -7.08 -2.82
N LYS A 98 15.46 -8.29 -2.98
CA LYS A 98 15.45 -9.03 -4.25
C LYS A 98 14.47 -8.47 -5.28
N VAL A 99 13.41 -7.85 -4.83
CA VAL A 99 12.38 -7.19 -5.66
C VAL A 99 11.97 -5.86 -5.05
N PRO A 100 11.50 -4.89 -5.85
CA PRO A 100 11.02 -3.61 -5.36
C PRO A 100 9.76 -3.76 -4.50
N LEU A 101 9.63 -2.90 -3.48
CA LEU A 101 8.47 -2.81 -2.60
C LEU A 101 7.66 -1.52 -2.85
N LEU A 102 6.34 -1.65 -2.93
CA LEU A 102 5.38 -0.56 -2.91
C LEU A 102 4.59 -0.64 -1.60
N ILE A 103 4.85 0.28 -0.67
CA ILE A 103 4.31 0.24 0.70
C ILE A 103 3.14 1.20 0.80
N GLU A 104 1.93 0.66 1.02
CA GLU A 104 0.75 1.50 1.30
C GLU A 104 0.67 1.84 2.79
N LEU A 105 0.69 3.15 3.09
CA LEU A 105 0.49 3.66 4.44
C LEU A 105 -1.01 3.77 4.73
N LYS A 106 -1.52 2.92 5.62
CA LYS A 106 -2.93 2.90 6.02
C LYS A 106 -3.18 3.87 7.17
N GLY A 107 -4.37 4.46 7.22
CA GLY A 107 -4.81 5.29 8.34
C GLY A 107 -5.03 4.50 9.64
N GLY A 108 -5.47 5.22 10.68
CA GLY A 108 -5.84 4.63 11.99
C GLY A 108 -4.83 4.90 13.11
N ALA A 109 -3.67 5.51 12.80
CA ALA A 109 -2.71 5.99 13.78
C ALA A 109 -2.67 7.53 13.77
N PRO A 110 -2.16 8.18 14.84
CA PRO A 110 -1.89 9.60 14.82
C PRO A 110 -0.98 10.00 13.66
N PHE A 111 -1.26 11.13 13.02
CA PHE A 111 -0.48 11.63 11.87
C PHE A 111 1.01 11.71 12.19
N GLY A 112 1.83 11.21 11.29
CA GLY A 112 3.29 11.20 11.41
C GLY A 112 3.87 10.01 12.17
N GLU A 113 3.09 9.29 12.97
CA GLU A 113 3.59 8.18 13.77
C GLU A 113 3.94 6.95 12.91
N LEU A 114 3.03 6.52 12.02
CA LEU A 114 3.29 5.43 11.07
C LEU A 114 4.39 5.81 10.09
N GLU A 115 4.30 7.02 9.51
CA GLU A 115 5.22 7.52 8.52
C GLU A 115 6.65 7.55 9.05
N SER A 116 6.88 8.10 10.25
CA SER A 116 8.20 8.21 10.85
C SER A 116 8.82 6.86 11.17
N ARG A 117 8.01 5.90 11.62
CA ARG A 117 8.47 4.54 11.93
C ARG A 117 8.81 3.75 10.67
N VAL A 118 7.99 3.86 9.63
CA VAL A 118 8.26 3.26 8.32
C VAL A 118 9.55 3.84 7.75
N ASP A 119 9.69 5.16 7.71
CA ASP A 119 10.89 5.84 7.22
C ASP A 119 12.15 5.41 7.99
N HIS A 120 12.08 5.35 9.33
CA HIS A 120 13.20 4.90 10.15
C HIS A 120 13.61 3.45 9.84
N MET A 121 12.65 2.56 9.62
CA MET A 121 12.93 1.16 9.27
C MET A 121 13.51 1.05 7.87
N MET A 122 12.92 1.76 6.91
CA MET A 122 13.32 1.71 5.51
C MET A 122 14.69 2.36 5.23
N LYS A 123 15.16 3.30 6.05
CA LYS A 123 16.54 3.81 5.98
C LYS A 123 17.62 2.74 6.16
N LYS A 124 17.28 1.62 6.79
CA LYS A 124 18.19 0.47 6.99
C LYS A 124 18.00 -0.62 5.94
N TYR A 125 16.94 -0.55 5.16
CA TYR A 125 16.66 -1.52 4.11
C TYR A 125 17.47 -1.23 2.86
N LYS A 126 18.05 -2.27 2.25
CA LYS A 126 18.94 -2.12 1.09
C LYS A 126 18.22 -2.30 -0.26
N GLY A 127 16.95 -2.73 -0.24
CA GLY A 127 16.15 -2.90 -1.44
C GLY A 127 15.52 -1.59 -1.92
N GLU A 128 15.06 -1.58 -3.17
CA GLU A 128 14.27 -0.48 -3.71
C GLU A 128 12.87 -0.48 -3.10
N PHE A 129 12.35 0.71 -2.81
CA PHE A 129 10.99 0.88 -2.33
C PHE A 129 10.40 2.24 -2.68
N ALA A 130 9.09 2.29 -2.74
CA ALA A 130 8.30 3.51 -2.74
C ALA A 130 7.18 3.42 -1.71
N VAL A 131 6.60 4.56 -1.37
CA VAL A 131 5.44 4.65 -0.49
C VAL A 131 4.24 5.19 -1.22
N GLN A 132 3.04 4.78 -0.82
CA GLN A 132 1.80 5.34 -1.32
C GLN A 132 0.76 5.46 -0.21
N SER A 133 -0.22 6.32 -0.38
CA SER A 133 -1.35 6.43 0.53
C SER A 133 -2.55 7.09 -0.14
N PHE A 134 -3.75 6.76 0.33
CA PHE A 134 -4.94 7.58 0.08
C PHE A 134 -4.89 8.91 0.84
N ASN A 135 -4.23 8.93 2.00
CA ASN A 135 -4.08 10.14 2.79
C ASN A 135 -2.97 11.04 2.20
N PRO A 136 -3.32 12.21 1.62
CA PRO A 136 -2.33 13.11 1.04
C PRO A 136 -1.38 13.70 2.09
N PHE A 137 -1.77 13.71 3.37
CA PHE A 137 -0.88 14.17 4.44
C PHE A 137 0.23 13.14 4.72
N SER A 138 -0.03 11.84 4.62
CA SER A 138 1.02 10.81 4.71
C SER A 138 2.03 10.95 3.56
N VAL A 139 1.54 11.20 2.32
CA VAL A 139 2.41 11.45 1.17
C VAL A 139 3.20 12.75 1.35
N MET A 140 2.55 13.80 1.86
CA MET A 140 3.18 15.08 2.21
C MET A 140 4.27 14.91 3.28
N TRP A 141 4.05 14.05 4.28
CA TRP A 141 5.04 13.79 5.32
C TRP A 141 6.37 13.34 4.69
N PHE A 142 6.34 12.36 3.78
CA PHE A 142 7.54 11.90 3.05
C PHE A 142 8.16 12.98 2.17
N ARG A 143 7.36 13.85 1.56
CA ARG A 143 7.87 15.00 0.80
C ARG A 143 8.82 15.86 1.61
N PHE A 144 8.51 16.12 2.88
CA PHE A 144 9.29 17.03 3.72
C PHE A 144 10.37 16.33 4.55
N HIS A 145 10.13 15.09 5.01
CA HIS A 145 11.07 14.40 5.91
C HIS A 145 12.01 13.43 5.19
N SER A 146 11.58 12.88 4.05
CA SER A 146 12.39 11.95 3.25
C SER A 146 12.17 12.17 1.75
N PRO A 147 12.58 13.35 1.20
CA PRO A 147 12.26 13.77 -0.16
C PRO A 147 12.83 12.87 -1.25
N LYS A 148 13.84 12.05 -0.95
CA LYS A 148 14.44 11.06 -1.87
C LYS A 148 13.59 9.80 -2.01
N VAL A 149 12.65 9.54 -1.10
CA VAL A 149 11.74 8.39 -1.20
C VAL A 149 10.69 8.68 -2.27
N THR A 150 10.60 7.79 -3.25
CA THR A 150 9.53 7.83 -4.26
C THR A 150 8.18 7.65 -3.57
N ARG A 151 7.24 8.55 -3.87
CA ARG A 151 5.93 8.59 -3.20
C ARG A 151 4.80 8.77 -4.19
N GLY A 152 3.69 8.11 -3.94
CA GLY A 152 2.51 8.10 -4.80
C GLY A 152 1.24 8.47 -4.07
N GLN A 153 0.28 9.01 -4.82
CA GLN A 153 -1.06 9.29 -4.35
C GLN A 153 -2.02 8.24 -4.88
N LEU A 154 -2.68 7.52 -3.95
CA LEU A 154 -3.78 6.62 -4.30
C LEU A 154 -5.05 7.42 -4.51
N ILE A 155 -5.77 7.09 -5.59
CA ILE A 155 -7.07 7.72 -5.90
C ILE A 155 -8.11 6.66 -6.29
N SER A 156 -9.36 6.87 -5.83
CA SER A 156 -10.52 6.09 -6.25
C SER A 156 -11.78 6.93 -6.12
N LYS A 157 -12.71 6.78 -7.06
CA LYS A 157 -14.08 7.32 -6.96
C LYS A 157 -14.94 6.51 -5.98
N TYR A 158 -14.60 5.24 -5.73
CA TYR A 158 -15.32 4.32 -4.84
C TYR A 158 -14.75 4.37 -3.42
N ARG A 159 -15.17 5.35 -2.62
CA ARG A 159 -14.55 5.72 -1.35
C ARG A 159 -15.18 5.10 -0.10
N LYS A 160 -16.15 4.21 -0.23
CA LYS A 160 -16.92 3.71 0.94
C LYS A 160 -16.08 2.96 1.97
N ASN A 161 -14.92 2.44 1.59
CA ASN A 161 -14.06 1.58 2.44
C ASN A 161 -12.66 2.16 2.67
N ILE A 162 -12.47 3.47 2.52
CA ILE A 162 -11.17 4.11 2.78
C ILE A 162 -11.19 4.63 4.21
N ASP A 163 -10.21 4.20 5.02
CA ASP A 163 -10.00 4.63 6.41
C ASP A 163 -9.43 6.05 6.47
N LEU A 164 -10.25 7.02 6.09
CA LEU A 164 -9.92 8.43 6.16
C LEU A 164 -10.94 9.17 7.00
N GLU A 165 -10.49 10.13 7.78
CA GLU A 165 -11.38 11.08 8.44
C GLU A 165 -12.09 11.99 7.44
N TYR A 166 -13.14 12.68 7.87
CA TYR A 166 -13.98 13.48 6.98
C TYR A 166 -13.18 14.55 6.20
N ILE A 167 -12.25 15.24 6.86
CA ILE A 167 -11.40 16.26 6.25
C ILE A 167 -10.48 15.65 5.20
N GLU A 168 -9.85 14.50 5.50
CA GLU A 168 -8.99 13.79 4.57
C GLU A 168 -9.77 13.32 3.33
N ARG A 169 -11.00 12.81 3.52
CA ARG A 169 -11.89 12.44 2.41
C ARG A 169 -12.23 13.62 1.52
N PHE A 170 -12.46 14.79 2.12
CA PHE A 170 -12.73 16.01 1.36
C PHE A 170 -11.53 16.44 0.53
N ILE A 171 -10.33 16.47 1.13
CA ILE A 171 -9.07 16.85 0.45
C ILE A 171 -8.74 15.85 -0.66
N CYS A 172 -8.87 14.54 -0.41
CA CYS A 172 -8.69 13.52 -1.44
C CYS A 172 -9.69 13.65 -2.59
N ALA A 173 -10.86 14.26 -2.35
CA ALA A 173 -11.85 14.54 -3.37
C ALA A 173 -11.47 15.66 -4.32
N GLN A 174 -10.52 16.50 -3.91
CA GLN A 174 -10.12 17.70 -4.65
C GLN A 174 -8.73 17.49 -5.27
N PRO A 175 -8.64 17.02 -6.53
CA PRO A 175 -7.35 16.74 -7.18
C PRO A 175 -6.39 17.93 -7.15
N PHE A 176 -6.93 19.13 -7.28
CA PHE A 176 -6.17 20.37 -7.21
C PHE A 176 -5.46 20.55 -5.88
N ILE A 177 -6.10 20.20 -4.74
CA ILE A 177 -5.56 20.43 -3.40
C ILE A 177 -4.43 19.43 -3.11
N TRP A 178 -4.67 18.14 -3.27
CA TRP A 178 -3.66 17.13 -2.91
C TRP A 178 -2.42 17.18 -3.80
N ARG A 179 -2.54 17.59 -5.08
CA ARG A 179 -1.39 17.81 -5.97
C ARG A 179 -0.36 18.76 -5.38
N PHE A 180 -0.81 19.89 -4.81
CA PHE A 180 0.08 20.88 -4.18
C PHE A 180 0.60 20.40 -2.83
N ILE A 181 -0.20 19.71 -2.04
CA ILE A 181 0.15 19.21 -0.72
C ILE A 181 1.17 18.08 -0.81
N SER A 182 0.84 17.01 -1.50
CA SER A 182 1.64 15.79 -1.53
C SER A 182 2.76 15.80 -2.57
N LYS A 183 2.60 16.50 -3.70
CA LYS A 183 3.52 16.46 -4.86
C LYS A 183 4.01 15.03 -5.14
N PRO A 184 3.12 14.12 -5.52
CA PRO A 184 3.47 12.74 -5.75
C PRO A 184 4.28 12.61 -7.05
N GLN A 185 5.14 11.59 -7.13
CA GLN A 185 5.88 11.24 -8.35
C GLN A 185 5.13 10.20 -9.18
N PHE A 186 4.12 9.56 -8.60
CA PHE A 186 3.17 8.73 -9.35
C PHE A 186 1.77 8.82 -8.75
N ILE A 187 0.77 8.56 -9.57
CA ILE A 187 -0.63 8.40 -9.18
C ILE A 187 -0.98 6.93 -9.35
N ALA A 188 -1.52 6.29 -8.31
CA ALA A 188 -2.09 4.94 -8.40
C ALA A 188 -3.62 5.02 -8.41
N ALA A 189 -4.24 4.76 -9.57
CA ALA A 189 -5.67 4.93 -9.80
C ALA A 189 -6.42 3.60 -9.81
N ASP A 190 -7.58 3.58 -9.14
CA ASP A 190 -8.53 2.47 -9.27
C ASP A 190 -8.98 2.33 -10.73
N LEU A 191 -8.74 1.17 -11.33
CA LEU A 191 -9.06 0.90 -12.74
C LEU A 191 -10.52 1.20 -13.10
N ARG A 192 -11.45 0.98 -12.15
CA ARG A 192 -12.88 1.32 -12.33
C ARG A 192 -13.17 2.82 -12.32
N SER A 193 -12.22 3.59 -11.83
CA SER A 193 -12.30 5.06 -11.68
C SER A 193 -11.47 5.81 -12.72
N ILE A 194 -10.66 5.09 -13.48
CA ILE A 194 -9.74 5.70 -14.43
C ILE A 194 -10.52 6.40 -15.54
N SER A 195 -10.08 7.59 -15.91
CA SER A 195 -10.67 8.39 -16.97
C SER A 195 -9.56 9.19 -17.67
N LEU A 196 -9.88 9.75 -18.83
CA LEU A 196 -8.96 10.68 -19.51
C LEU A 196 -8.55 11.83 -18.58
N GLU A 197 -9.49 12.31 -17.73
CA GLU A 197 -9.18 13.34 -16.72
C GLU A 197 -8.08 12.89 -15.75
N THR A 198 -8.12 11.63 -15.29
CA THR A 198 -7.09 11.05 -14.41
C THR A 198 -5.73 11.00 -15.11
N ALA A 199 -5.71 10.60 -16.39
CA ALA A 199 -4.49 10.57 -17.18
C ALA A 199 -3.94 11.99 -17.41
N PHE A 200 -4.78 12.97 -17.72
CA PHE A 200 -4.38 14.37 -17.85
C PHE A 200 -3.85 14.94 -16.53
N GLN A 201 -4.45 14.59 -15.39
CA GLN A 201 -3.95 15.00 -14.08
C GLN A 201 -2.54 14.49 -13.79
N ALA A 202 -2.23 13.25 -14.18
CA ALA A 202 -0.88 12.70 -14.02
C ALA A 202 0.13 13.45 -14.91
N VAL A 203 -0.20 13.66 -16.16
CA VAL A 203 0.66 14.41 -17.12
C VAL A 203 0.90 15.84 -16.64
N ASP A 204 -0.15 16.53 -16.15
CA ASP A 204 -0.08 17.93 -15.71
C ASP A 204 0.86 18.15 -14.51
N ILE A 205 1.14 17.12 -13.73
CA ILE A 205 2.06 17.18 -12.59
C ILE A 205 3.37 16.41 -12.82
N ASP A 206 3.62 15.93 -14.03
CA ASP A 206 4.79 15.11 -14.38
C ASP A 206 4.91 13.87 -13.48
N ALA A 207 3.82 13.16 -13.29
CA ALA A 207 3.75 11.95 -12.47
C ALA A 207 3.44 10.71 -13.32
N ASP A 208 4.07 9.60 -12.98
CA ASP A 208 3.75 8.29 -13.58
C ASP A 208 2.31 7.86 -13.17
N LEU A 209 1.64 7.13 -14.05
CA LEU A 209 0.33 6.54 -13.76
C LEU A 209 0.48 5.04 -13.56
N LEU A 210 0.08 4.57 -12.38
CA LEU A 210 -0.11 3.16 -12.04
C LEU A 210 -1.60 2.87 -11.94
N THR A 211 -2.00 1.64 -12.21
CA THR A 211 -3.42 1.21 -12.10
C THR A 211 -3.57 0.04 -11.15
N TRP A 212 -4.69 0.01 -10.39
CA TRP A 212 -5.05 -1.08 -9.47
C TRP A 212 -6.56 -1.32 -9.46
N THR A 213 -7.13 -2.49 -9.18
CA THR A 213 -6.45 -3.75 -9.08
C THR A 213 -6.71 -4.54 -10.35
N GLY A 214 -5.67 -5.03 -11.00
CA GLY A 214 -5.78 -5.91 -12.17
C GLY A 214 -6.10 -7.34 -11.73
N ARG A 215 -7.37 -7.76 -11.81
CA ARG A 215 -7.78 -9.14 -11.52
C ARG A 215 -8.25 -9.82 -12.79
N GLY A 216 -7.53 -10.89 -13.17
CA GLY A 216 -7.84 -11.61 -14.40
C GLY A 216 -7.29 -10.93 -15.66
N LYS A 217 -7.19 -11.71 -16.73
CA LYS A 217 -6.52 -11.31 -17.98
C LYS A 217 -7.12 -10.05 -18.61
N GLU A 218 -8.44 -9.97 -18.68
CA GLU A 218 -9.17 -8.86 -19.33
C GLU A 218 -8.93 -7.52 -18.62
N LEU A 219 -8.98 -7.48 -17.26
CA LEU A 219 -8.72 -6.27 -16.50
C LEU A 219 -7.26 -5.85 -16.56
N ILE A 220 -6.32 -6.80 -16.61
CA ILE A 220 -4.90 -6.52 -16.78
C ILE A 220 -4.63 -5.92 -18.18
N GLU A 221 -5.25 -6.47 -19.23
CA GLU A 221 -5.15 -5.94 -20.59
C GLU A 221 -5.72 -4.52 -20.69
N THR A 222 -6.87 -4.28 -20.08
CA THR A 222 -7.49 -2.95 -19.99
C THR A 222 -6.59 -1.97 -19.24
N ALA A 223 -6.08 -2.36 -18.07
CA ALA A 223 -5.17 -1.55 -17.25
C ALA A 223 -3.89 -1.17 -18.02
N SER A 224 -3.34 -2.11 -18.80
CA SER A 224 -2.12 -1.91 -19.61
C SER A 224 -2.29 -0.90 -20.75
N GLN A 225 -3.53 -0.53 -21.10
CA GLN A 225 -3.79 0.56 -22.07
C GLN A 225 -3.58 1.95 -21.46
N PHE A 226 -3.71 2.08 -20.14
CA PHE A 226 -3.62 3.36 -19.43
C PHE A 226 -2.31 3.55 -18.69
N SER A 227 -1.66 2.48 -18.27
CA SER A 227 -0.42 2.55 -17.49
C SER A 227 0.58 1.47 -17.87
N LYS A 228 1.87 1.77 -17.68
CA LYS A 228 2.96 0.80 -17.89
C LYS A 228 3.03 -0.25 -16.79
N THR A 229 2.50 0.05 -15.61
CA THR A 229 2.56 -0.81 -14.42
C THR A 229 1.17 -1.03 -13.84
N VAL A 230 0.83 -2.30 -13.59
CA VAL A 230 -0.46 -2.74 -13.02
C VAL A 230 -0.22 -3.42 -11.68
N ILE A 231 -1.00 -3.01 -10.66
CA ILE A 231 -1.00 -3.55 -9.28
C ILE A 231 -2.15 -4.56 -9.13
#